data_8e261795104254791d2080f5f42cee23
#
_entry.id   8e261795104254791d2080f5f42cee23
#
_cell.length_a   1.000
_cell.length_b   1.000
_cell.length_c   1.000
_cell.angle_alpha   90.00
_cell.angle_beta   90.00
_cell.angle_gamma   90.00
#
_symmetry.space_group_name_H-M   'P 1'
#
loop_
_entity.id
_entity.type
_entity.pdbx_description
1 polymer ?
#
loop_
_entity_poly.entity_id
_entity_poly.type
_entity_poly.pdbx_seq_one_letter_code
_entity_poly.pdbx_strand_id
1 'polypeptide(L)'
;MTVVTTERLILRDWTDDPADLARIFDIYSRPEITRWLGVSPGLPMTEPGQAAERLRMWRDRHAADAGRYGTWAIEVRETGQVAGTILLKPLPGRDEGELTGDIETGWHLHPDSWGHGYATEAARALIAREFATGTPEIYAVVSPGNEPSMAVCRRLGMAHVGQRTDWYGGELLETFVLTAPGG
;
A
#
# COMPACT_ATOMS: atom_id res chain seq x y z
N MET A 1 9.97 1.47 -13.84
CA MET A 1 9.23 2.57 -14.53
C MET A 1 8.72 3.55 -13.46
N THR A 2 8.66 4.85 -13.77
CA THR A 2 8.01 5.84 -12.88
C THR A 2 6.52 5.85 -13.14
N VAL A 3 5.72 5.78 -12.07
CA VAL A 3 4.25 5.73 -12.14
C VAL A 3 3.64 7.10 -11.88
N VAL A 4 4.13 7.79 -10.83
CA VAL A 4 3.69 9.13 -10.44
C VAL A 4 4.89 9.88 -9.85
N THR A 5 4.96 11.18 -10.13
CA THR A 5 5.93 12.10 -9.49
C THR A 5 5.14 13.19 -8.77
N THR A 6 5.54 13.48 -7.54
CA THR A 6 4.99 14.55 -6.70
C THR A 6 6.05 15.62 -6.43
N GLU A 7 5.77 16.56 -5.55
CA GLU A 7 6.75 17.57 -5.13
C GLU A 7 8.01 16.92 -4.53
N ARG A 8 7.84 15.96 -3.62
CA ARG A 8 8.94 15.35 -2.85
C ARG A 8 9.23 13.90 -3.21
N LEU A 9 8.32 13.19 -3.93
CA LEU A 9 8.38 11.75 -4.11
C LEU A 9 8.35 11.34 -5.58
N ILE A 10 8.93 10.17 -5.84
CA ILE A 10 8.76 9.40 -7.07
C ILE A 10 8.14 8.04 -6.66
N LEU A 11 6.97 7.74 -7.20
CA LEU A 11 6.40 6.39 -7.11
C LEU A 11 6.89 5.62 -8.33
N ARG A 12 7.67 4.57 -8.10
CA ARG A 12 8.29 3.77 -9.15
C ARG A 12 8.20 2.28 -8.88
N ASP A 13 8.39 1.50 -9.92
CA ASP A 13 8.53 0.06 -9.73
C ASP A 13 9.70 -0.25 -8.79
N TRP A 14 9.51 -1.26 -7.96
CA TRP A 14 10.60 -1.92 -7.28
C TRP A 14 11.44 -2.70 -8.29
N THR A 15 12.75 -2.69 -8.10
CA THR A 15 13.71 -3.39 -8.98
C THR A 15 14.39 -4.54 -8.25
N ASP A 16 15.09 -5.38 -9.01
CA ASP A 16 15.97 -6.43 -8.48
C ASP A 16 17.38 -5.93 -8.17
N ASP A 17 17.57 -4.62 -8.22
CA ASP A 17 18.79 -3.99 -7.73
C ASP A 17 19.05 -4.38 -6.27
N PRO A 18 20.31 -4.70 -5.89
CA PRO A 18 20.66 -5.04 -4.52
C PRO A 18 20.17 -4.02 -3.48
N ALA A 19 20.15 -2.73 -3.81
CA ALA A 19 19.68 -1.67 -2.92
C ALA A 19 18.15 -1.78 -2.65
N ASP A 20 17.36 -2.03 -3.68
CA ASP A 20 15.90 -2.21 -3.54
C ASP A 20 15.58 -3.49 -2.77
N LEU A 21 16.25 -4.61 -3.08
CA LEU A 21 16.06 -5.87 -2.36
C LEU A 21 16.45 -5.75 -0.89
N ALA A 22 17.56 -5.08 -0.58
CA ALA A 22 17.98 -4.82 0.79
C ALA A 22 16.93 -3.94 1.52
N ARG A 23 16.37 -2.94 0.84
CA ARG A 23 15.35 -2.08 1.43
C ARG A 23 14.02 -2.80 1.65
N ILE A 24 13.60 -3.67 0.71
CA ILE A 24 12.43 -4.55 0.92
C ILE A 24 12.66 -5.42 2.16
N PHE A 25 13.81 -6.08 2.26
CA PHE A 25 14.12 -6.91 3.42
C PHE A 25 14.11 -6.09 4.72
N ASP A 26 14.76 -4.92 4.74
CA ASP A 26 14.81 -4.06 5.92
C ASP A 26 13.41 -3.61 6.38
N ILE A 27 12.51 -3.24 5.45
CA ILE A 27 11.13 -2.88 5.79
C ILE A 27 10.37 -4.09 6.36
N TYR A 28 10.40 -5.22 5.68
CA TYR A 28 9.54 -6.36 5.99
C TYR A 28 10.16 -7.39 6.97
N SER A 29 11.36 -7.17 7.46
CA SER A 29 11.94 -7.89 8.61
C SER A 29 11.54 -7.23 9.96
N ARG A 30 10.85 -6.09 9.94
CA ARG A 30 10.51 -5.30 11.14
C ARG A 30 9.15 -5.71 11.70
N PRO A 31 9.09 -6.22 12.95
CA PRO A 31 7.82 -6.57 13.59
C PRO A 31 6.87 -5.39 13.73
N GLU A 32 7.39 -4.16 13.94
CA GLU A 32 6.59 -2.93 14.04
C GLU A 32 5.81 -2.61 12.76
N ILE A 33 6.21 -3.16 11.61
CA ILE A 33 5.52 -3.05 10.33
C ILE A 33 4.67 -4.29 10.09
N THR A 34 5.27 -5.48 10.16
CA THR A 34 4.62 -6.72 9.74
C THR A 34 3.46 -7.13 10.61
N ARG A 35 3.44 -6.73 11.90
CA ARG A 35 2.30 -6.98 12.80
C ARG A 35 0.97 -6.40 12.30
N TRP A 36 1.01 -5.45 11.36
CA TRP A 36 -0.17 -4.82 10.78
C TRP A 36 -0.54 -5.35 9.39
N LEU A 37 0.17 -6.37 8.89
CA LEU A 37 0.03 -6.86 7.53
C LEU A 37 -0.62 -8.24 7.50
N GLY A 38 -1.58 -8.41 6.60
CA GLY A 38 -2.23 -9.69 6.32
C GLY A 38 -3.37 -10.03 7.27
N VAL A 39 -3.97 -11.19 7.04
CA VAL A 39 -5.12 -11.77 7.77
C VAL A 39 -4.73 -12.20 9.19
N SER A 40 -3.48 -12.52 9.42
CA SER A 40 -2.83 -12.70 10.73
C SER A 40 -1.63 -11.79 10.77
N PRO A 41 -1.14 -11.38 11.94
CA PRO A 41 0.07 -10.58 11.98
C PRO A 41 1.11 -11.20 11.07
N GLY A 42 1.47 -10.51 10.01
CA GLY A 42 2.43 -11.01 9.04
C GLY A 42 3.75 -11.30 9.75
N LEU A 43 4.29 -12.48 9.53
CA LEU A 43 5.60 -12.82 10.09
C LEU A 43 6.68 -11.96 9.43
N PRO A 44 7.62 -11.42 10.21
CA PRO A 44 8.76 -10.72 9.66
C PRO A 44 9.60 -11.63 8.75
N MET A 45 10.20 -11.05 7.72
CA MET A 45 11.22 -11.74 6.93
C MET A 45 12.41 -12.08 7.82
N THR A 46 12.94 -13.27 7.68
CA THR A 46 14.11 -13.77 8.43
C THR A 46 15.34 -13.93 7.55
N GLU A 47 15.15 -14.05 6.23
CA GLU A 47 16.19 -14.30 5.25
C GLU A 47 16.12 -13.27 4.10
N PRO A 48 17.27 -12.68 3.68
CA PRO A 48 17.29 -11.69 2.59
C PRO A 48 16.67 -12.19 1.28
N GLY A 49 16.77 -13.48 0.97
CA GLY A 49 16.21 -14.09 -0.23
C GLY A 49 14.68 -13.93 -0.35
N GLN A 50 13.98 -13.80 0.78
CA GLN A 50 12.53 -13.58 0.81
C GLN A 50 12.10 -12.23 0.17
N ALA A 51 13.02 -11.25 0.12
CA ALA A 51 12.76 -9.99 -0.57
C ALA A 51 12.57 -10.18 -2.08
N ALA A 52 13.41 -11.01 -2.70
CA ALA A 52 13.29 -11.31 -4.13
C ALA A 52 12.00 -12.11 -4.43
N GLU A 53 11.59 -13.01 -3.55
CA GLU A 53 10.33 -13.75 -3.69
C GLU A 53 9.13 -12.81 -3.60
N ARG A 54 9.12 -11.88 -2.64
CA ARG A 54 8.08 -10.86 -2.49
C ARG A 54 8.00 -9.95 -3.71
N LEU A 55 9.16 -9.50 -4.22
CA LEU A 55 9.22 -8.68 -5.42
C LEU A 55 8.62 -9.41 -6.63
N ARG A 56 8.92 -10.69 -6.78
CA ARG A 56 8.35 -11.53 -7.85
C ARG A 56 6.82 -11.60 -7.75
N MET A 57 6.28 -11.87 -6.56
CA MET A 57 4.84 -11.87 -6.31
C MET A 57 4.17 -10.52 -6.66
N TRP A 58 4.82 -9.41 -6.37
CA TRP A 58 4.30 -8.09 -6.73
C TRP A 58 4.32 -7.86 -8.24
N ARG A 59 5.39 -8.27 -8.95
CA ARG A 59 5.50 -8.17 -10.40
C ARG A 59 4.46 -9.03 -11.12
N ASP A 60 4.24 -10.26 -10.65
CA ASP A 60 3.25 -11.17 -11.23
C ASP A 60 1.83 -10.59 -11.09
N ARG A 61 1.51 -10.03 -9.94
CA ARG A 61 0.23 -9.34 -9.71
C ARG A 61 0.09 -8.08 -10.57
N HIS A 62 1.14 -7.29 -10.71
CA HIS A 62 1.17 -6.09 -11.55
C HIS A 62 0.97 -6.43 -13.04
N ALA A 63 1.56 -7.52 -13.51
CA ALA A 63 1.42 -7.97 -14.89
C ALA A 63 -0.02 -8.42 -15.23
N ALA A 64 -0.74 -9.00 -14.25
CA ALA A 64 -2.10 -9.50 -14.45
C ALA A 64 -3.10 -8.37 -14.80
N ASP A 65 -2.88 -7.14 -14.33
CA ASP A 65 -3.78 -5.99 -14.51
C ASP A 65 -3.23 -4.93 -15.48
N ALA A 66 -2.38 -5.32 -16.40
CA ALA A 66 -1.73 -4.44 -17.39
C ALA A 66 -1.08 -3.19 -16.76
N GLY A 67 -0.60 -3.31 -15.52
CA GLY A 67 0.07 -2.24 -14.81
C GLY A 67 -0.84 -1.20 -14.15
N ARG A 68 -2.16 -1.39 -14.16
CA ARG A 68 -3.09 -0.50 -13.46
C ARG A 68 -2.91 -0.59 -11.96
N TYR A 69 -2.88 -1.80 -11.43
CA TYR A 69 -2.73 -2.12 -10.01
C TYR A 69 -1.32 -2.64 -9.72
N GLY A 70 -0.86 -2.42 -8.51
CA GLY A 70 0.48 -2.86 -8.15
C GLY A 70 0.95 -2.41 -6.78
N THR A 71 2.23 -2.65 -6.56
CA THR A 71 2.96 -2.30 -5.34
C THR A 71 4.25 -1.62 -5.76
N TRP A 72 4.41 -0.35 -5.38
CA TRP A 72 5.48 0.52 -5.84
C TRP A 72 6.35 1.04 -4.69
N ALA A 73 7.58 1.37 -5.00
CA ALA A 73 8.49 2.06 -4.10
C ALA A 73 8.10 3.55 -4.00
N ILE A 74 8.19 4.09 -2.80
CA ILE A 74 8.12 5.53 -2.52
C ILE A 74 9.55 6.02 -2.38
N GLU A 75 10.09 6.64 -3.41
CA GLU A 75 11.44 7.21 -3.40
C GLU A 75 11.39 8.70 -3.08
N VAL A 76 12.24 9.15 -2.17
CA VAL A 76 12.39 10.57 -1.83
C VAL A 76 13.31 11.22 -2.86
N ARG A 77 12.80 12.20 -3.60
CA ARG A 77 13.52 12.84 -4.73
C ARG A 77 14.83 13.49 -4.35
N GLU A 78 14.88 14.12 -3.19
CA GLU A 78 16.06 14.83 -2.71
C GLU A 78 17.22 13.90 -2.40
N THR A 79 16.93 12.73 -1.84
CA THR A 79 17.97 11.81 -1.31
C THR A 79 18.14 10.54 -2.13
N GLY A 80 17.17 10.19 -2.97
CA GLY A 80 17.11 8.87 -3.63
C GLY A 80 16.77 7.72 -2.68
N GLN A 81 16.57 8.00 -1.39
CA GLN A 81 16.22 6.97 -0.41
C GLN A 81 14.78 6.49 -0.62
N VAL A 82 14.58 5.18 -0.58
CA VAL A 82 13.23 4.62 -0.60
C VAL A 82 12.63 4.66 0.81
N ALA A 83 11.59 5.47 0.96
CA ALA A 83 10.86 5.63 2.22
C ALA A 83 9.99 4.42 2.59
N GLY A 84 9.52 3.69 1.58
CA GLY A 84 8.63 2.56 1.80
C GLY A 84 7.90 2.11 0.55
N THR A 85 6.74 1.51 0.77
CA THR A 85 5.89 0.91 -0.24
C THR A 85 4.52 1.58 -0.25
N ILE A 86 3.97 1.80 -1.44
CA ILE A 86 2.57 2.18 -1.68
C ILE A 86 1.92 1.11 -2.56
N LEU A 87 0.66 0.80 -2.34
CA LEU A 87 -0.08 -0.15 -3.16
C LEU A 87 -1.45 0.40 -3.59
N LEU A 88 -1.90 -0.11 -4.73
CA LEU A 88 -3.27 0.01 -5.22
C LEU A 88 -3.64 -1.32 -5.84
N LYS A 89 -4.76 -1.93 -5.41
CA LYS A 89 -5.19 -3.24 -5.90
C LYS A 89 -6.66 -3.50 -5.58
N PRO A 90 -7.31 -4.45 -6.27
CA PRO A 90 -8.60 -4.97 -5.82
C PRO A 90 -8.49 -5.58 -4.41
N LEU A 91 -9.49 -5.33 -3.57
CA LEU A 91 -9.64 -6.00 -2.29
C LEU A 91 -10.01 -7.47 -2.51
N PRO A 92 -9.29 -8.41 -1.88
CA PRO A 92 -9.71 -9.80 -1.89
C PRO A 92 -11.01 -9.95 -1.10
N GLY A 93 -11.92 -10.81 -1.53
CA GLY A 93 -13.17 -11.08 -0.85
C GLY A 93 -13.01 -11.94 0.41
N ARG A 94 -14.14 -12.53 0.83
CA ARG A 94 -14.17 -13.43 1.99
C ARG A 94 -13.72 -14.84 1.64
N ASP A 95 -14.03 -15.29 0.43
CA ASP A 95 -13.66 -16.63 -0.04
C ASP A 95 -12.30 -16.58 -0.74
N GLU A 96 -11.58 -17.69 -0.68
CA GLU A 96 -10.27 -17.82 -1.30
C GLU A 96 -10.37 -17.62 -2.82
N GLY A 97 -9.57 -16.69 -3.34
CA GLY A 97 -9.56 -16.36 -4.77
C GLY A 97 -10.67 -15.41 -5.22
N GLU A 98 -11.60 -15.04 -4.34
CA GLU A 98 -12.60 -14.03 -4.65
C GLU A 98 -11.92 -12.65 -4.79
N LEU A 99 -12.23 -11.95 -5.90
CA LEU A 99 -11.87 -10.54 -6.09
C LEU A 99 -13.14 -9.70 -6.04
N THR A 100 -13.17 -8.73 -5.15
CA THR A 100 -14.23 -7.74 -5.13
C THR A 100 -13.97 -6.65 -6.18
N GLY A 101 -15.01 -5.90 -6.54
CA GLY A 101 -14.83 -4.70 -7.36
C GLY A 101 -14.25 -3.51 -6.60
N ASP A 102 -14.08 -3.64 -5.29
CA ASP A 102 -13.57 -2.59 -4.42
C ASP A 102 -12.06 -2.45 -4.58
N ILE A 103 -11.59 -1.22 -4.72
CA ILE A 103 -10.16 -0.91 -4.89
C ILE A 103 -9.60 -0.34 -3.59
N GLU A 104 -8.51 -0.94 -3.11
CA GLU A 104 -7.80 -0.42 -1.93
C GLU A 104 -6.52 0.31 -2.28
N THR A 105 -6.17 1.30 -1.49
CA THR A 105 -4.82 1.85 -1.35
C THR A 105 -4.26 1.54 0.03
N GLY A 106 -2.96 1.25 0.09
CA GLY A 106 -2.27 0.97 1.35
C GLY A 106 -0.81 1.39 1.30
N TRP A 107 -0.17 1.52 2.45
CA TRP A 107 1.21 1.99 2.59
C TRP A 107 1.95 1.30 3.73
N HIS A 108 3.23 1.03 3.52
CA HIS A 108 4.15 0.47 4.52
C HIS A 108 5.45 1.25 4.46
N LEU A 109 5.71 2.12 5.42
CA LEU A 109 6.92 2.93 5.45
C LEU A 109 7.92 2.41 6.47
N HIS A 110 9.19 2.46 6.10
CA HIS A 110 10.26 2.23 7.05
C HIS A 110 10.22 3.26 8.19
N PRO A 111 10.56 2.90 9.44
CA PRO A 111 10.50 3.80 10.59
C PRO A 111 11.30 5.10 10.43
N ASP A 112 12.45 5.07 9.72
CA ASP A 112 13.24 6.27 9.45
C ASP A 112 12.50 7.33 8.60
N SER A 113 11.43 6.92 7.95
CA SER A 113 10.63 7.76 7.05
C SER A 113 9.26 8.14 7.65
N TRP A 114 9.01 7.79 8.91
CA TRP A 114 7.79 8.19 9.59
C TRP A 114 7.80 9.68 9.96
N GLY A 115 6.63 10.28 10.11
CA GLY A 115 6.49 11.68 10.50
C GLY A 115 6.69 12.71 9.39
N HIS A 116 7.20 12.32 8.24
CA HIS A 116 7.48 13.22 7.10
C HIS A 116 6.28 13.49 6.20
N GLY A 117 5.15 12.79 6.39
CA GLY A 117 3.95 12.93 5.56
C GLY A 117 4.02 12.20 4.21
N TYR A 118 5.04 11.40 3.97
CA TYR A 118 5.26 10.68 2.70
C TYR A 118 4.11 9.73 2.35
N ALA A 119 3.56 9.00 3.32
CA ALA A 119 2.40 8.12 3.08
C ALA A 119 1.20 8.91 2.54
N THR A 120 0.89 10.06 3.15
CA THR A 120 -0.23 10.91 2.74
C THR A 120 -0.02 11.50 1.34
N GLU A 121 1.20 11.96 1.03
CA GLU A 121 1.53 12.52 -0.28
C GLU A 121 1.47 11.46 -1.38
N ALA A 122 2.08 10.30 -1.14
CA ALA A 122 2.09 9.18 -2.07
C ALA A 122 0.67 8.66 -2.36
N ALA A 123 -0.12 8.41 -1.29
CA ALA A 123 -1.49 7.92 -1.43
C ALA A 123 -2.38 8.93 -2.16
N ARG A 124 -2.30 10.22 -1.84
CA ARG A 124 -3.08 11.26 -2.53
C ARG A 124 -2.81 11.28 -4.03
N ALA A 125 -1.55 11.18 -4.43
CA ALA A 125 -1.19 11.17 -5.85
C ALA A 125 -1.67 9.90 -6.56
N LEU A 126 -1.56 8.75 -5.91
CA LEU A 126 -2.01 7.48 -6.48
C LEU A 126 -3.54 7.39 -6.57
N ILE A 127 -4.25 7.88 -5.56
CA ILE A 127 -5.73 8.01 -5.55
C ILE A 127 -6.20 8.92 -6.69
N ALA A 128 -5.56 10.09 -6.86
CA ALA A 128 -5.92 11.01 -7.93
C ALA A 128 -5.73 10.38 -9.32
N ARG A 129 -4.64 9.62 -9.52
CA ARG A 129 -4.42 8.84 -10.74
C ARG A 129 -5.55 7.83 -10.98
N GLU A 130 -5.96 7.12 -9.95
CA GLU A 130 -6.99 6.09 -10.07
C GLU A 130 -8.38 6.70 -10.33
N PHE A 131 -8.74 7.77 -9.67
CA PHE A 131 -10.01 8.48 -9.95
C PHE A 131 -10.10 9.00 -11.38
N ALA A 132 -8.96 9.38 -11.98
CA ALA A 132 -8.92 9.79 -13.38
C ALA A 132 -9.28 8.65 -14.37
N THR A 133 -9.29 7.39 -13.93
CA THR A 133 -9.75 6.24 -14.73
C THR A 133 -11.25 5.98 -14.63
N GLY A 134 -11.97 6.72 -13.79
CA GLY A 134 -13.41 6.56 -13.56
C GLY A 134 -13.77 5.66 -12.37
N THR A 135 -12.80 5.25 -11.56
CA THR A 135 -13.08 4.52 -10.31
C THR A 135 -13.91 5.41 -9.39
N PRO A 136 -15.09 4.95 -8.89
CA PRO A 136 -15.97 5.81 -8.10
C PRO A 136 -15.52 5.97 -6.65
N GLU A 137 -14.88 4.93 -6.08
CA GLU A 137 -14.51 4.87 -4.67
C GLU A 137 -13.18 4.14 -4.49
N ILE A 138 -12.41 4.58 -3.50
CA ILE A 138 -11.18 3.92 -3.07
C ILE A 138 -11.25 3.69 -1.56
N TYR A 139 -10.89 2.49 -1.16
CA TYR A 139 -10.88 2.06 0.23
C TYR A 139 -9.46 2.07 0.81
N ALA A 140 -9.39 2.24 2.12
CA ALA A 140 -8.25 1.85 2.92
C ALA A 140 -8.77 1.03 4.09
N VAL A 141 -8.25 -0.19 4.24
CA VAL A 141 -8.64 -1.08 5.33
C VAL A 141 -7.45 -1.22 6.29
N VAL A 142 -7.73 -1.09 7.58
CA VAL A 142 -6.69 -0.91 8.61
C VAL A 142 -6.98 -1.86 9.76
N SER A 143 -5.97 -2.58 10.23
CA SER A 143 -6.10 -3.42 11.43
C SER A 143 -6.48 -2.55 12.64
N PRO A 144 -7.45 -2.99 13.48
CA PRO A 144 -7.85 -2.25 14.67
C PRO A 144 -6.65 -1.91 15.56
N GLY A 145 -6.61 -0.65 16.02
CA GLY A 145 -5.51 -0.14 16.87
C GLY A 145 -4.30 0.40 16.10
N ASN A 146 -4.27 0.33 14.77
CA ASN A 146 -3.21 0.96 13.97
C ASN A 146 -3.50 2.46 13.77
N GLU A 147 -3.43 3.23 14.86
CA GLU A 147 -3.69 4.68 14.86
C GLU A 147 -2.84 5.47 13.85
N PRO A 148 -1.54 5.18 13.65
CA PRO A 148 -0.75 5.88 12.65
C PRO A 148 -1.35 5.75 11.23
N SER A 149 -1.81 4.57 10.85
CA SER A 149 -2.43 4.35 9.53
C SER A 149 -3.80 5.05 9.42
N MET A 150 -4.64 4.94 10.46
CA MET A 150 -5.93 5.66 10.50
C MET A 150 -5.73 7.19 10.44
N ALA A 151 -4.66 7.72 11.03
CA ALA A 151 -4.34 9.15 10.92
C ALA A 151 -3.98 9.57 9.48
N VAL A 152 -3.38 8.69 8.68
CA VAL A 152 -3.14 8.95 7.26
C VAL A 152 -4.48 8.98 6.50
N CYS A 153 -5.39 8.02 6.74
CA CYS A 153 -6.72 8.01 6.14
C CYS A 153 -7.48 9.33 6.40
N ARG A 154 -7.45 9.82 7.64
CA ARG A 154 -8.09 11.09 8.01
C ARG A 154 -7.47 12.29 7.28
N ARG A 155 -6.13 12.34 7.14
CA ARG A 155 -5.43 13.41 6.37
C ARG A 155 -5.70 13.37 4.86
N LEU A 156 -6.04 12.19 4.34
CA LEU A 156 -6.50 12.01 2.96
C LEU A 156 -7.94 12.49 2.75
N GLY A 157 -8.68 12.73 3.83
CA GLY A 157 -10.10 13.09 3.78
C GLY A 157 -11.02 11.89 3.61
N MET A 158 -10.54 10.67 3.87
CA MET A 158 -11.36 9.47 3.79
C MET A 158 -12.37 9.42 4.94
N ALA A 159 -13.61 9.08 4.63
CA ALA A 159 -14.67 8.87 5.63
C ALA A 159 -14.46 7.53 6.34
N HIS A 160 -14.46 7.52 7.66
CA HIS A 160 -14.47 6.28 8.44
C HIS A 160 -15.90 5.71 8.46
N VAL A 161 -16.08 4.52 7.93
CA VAL A 161 -17.40 3.85 7.82
C VAL A 161 -17.58 2.70 8.82
N GLY A 162 -16.70 2.64 9.83
CA GLY A 162 -16.73 1.65 10.90
C GLY A 162 -15.94 0.40 10.59
N GLN A 163 -16.15 -0.62 11.42
CA GLN A 163 -15.51 -1.91 11.26
C GLN A 163 -16.34 -2.80 10.32
N ARG A 164 -15.66 -3.47 9.40
CA ARG A 164 -16.26 -4.39 8.41
C ARG A 164 -15.48 -5.69 8.32
N THR A 165 -16.15 -6.72 7.82
CA THR A 165 -15.59 -8.07 7.63
C THR A 165 -15.80 -8.59 6.20
N ASP A 166 -15.91 -7.68 5.23
CA ASP A 166 -16.26 -8.05 3.85
C ASP A 166 -15.07 -8.60 3.05
N TRP A 167 -13.87 -8.37 3.54
CA TRP A 167 -12.62 -8.65 2.82
C TRP A 167 -11.67 -9.52 3.65
N TYR A 168 -10.57 -9.95 3.03
CA TYR A 168 -9.46 -10.66 3.66
C TYR A 168 -9.91 -11.87 4.51
N GLY A 169 -10.79 -12.72 3.95
CA GLY A 169 -11.25 -13.92 4.65
C GLY A 169 -12.22 -13.61 5.80
N GLY A 170 -12.80 -12.42 5.85
CA GLY A 170 -13.72 -12.01 6.92
C GLY A 170 -13.02 -11.41 8.14
N GLU A 171 -11.77 -10.94 7.99
CA GLU A 171 -11.06 -10.24 9.05
C GLU A 171 -11.76 -8.95 9.44
N LEU A 172 -11.78 -8.63 10.74
CA LEU A 172 -12.35 -7.39 11.24
C LEU A 172 -11.38 -6.24 11.00
N LEU A 173 -11.77 -5.28 10.15
CA LEU A 173 -10.93 -4.16 9.74
C LEU A 173 -11.65 -2.82 9.92
N GLU A 174 -10.94 -1.82 10.40
CA GLU A 174 -11.37 -0.42 10.33
C GLU A 174 -11.41 0.01 8.86
N THR A 175 -12.55 0.47 8.41
CA THR A 175 -12.78 0.77 6.99
C THR A 175 -12.90 2.25 6.74
N PHE A 176 -12.11 2.73 5.80
CA PHE A 176 -12.12 4.10 5.31
C PHE A 176 -12.43 4.12 3.81
N VAL A 177 -13.22 5.09 3.36
CA VAL A 177 -13.59 5.26 1.95
C VAL A 177 -13.40 6.70 1.51
N LEU A 178 -12.93 6.88 0.29
CA LEU A 178 -12.90 8.16 -0.40
C LEU A 178 -13.64 8.02 -1.73
N THR A 179 -14.66 8.86 -1.92
CA THR A 179 -15.44 8.93 -3.16
C THR A 179 -14.82 9.92 -4.13
N ALA A 180 -14.85 9.62 -5.42
CA ALA A 180 -14.34 10.51 -6.45
C ALA A 180 -15.07 11.87 -6.44
N PRO A 181 -14.37 12.99 -6.66
CA PRO A 181 -15.00 14.30 -6.76
C PRO A 181 -16.01 14.35 -7.91
N GLY A 182 -17.26 14.69 -7.63
CA GLY A 182 -18.30 14.91 -8.65
C GLY A 182 -19.02 13.64 -9.12
N GLY A 183 -18.98 12.57 -8.33
CA GLY A 183 -19.87 11.40 -8.47
C GLY A 183 -21.28 11.70 -7.94
#